data_9c905ebf4850ea609cf4318db805f600
#
_entry.id   9c905ebf4850ea609cf4318db805f600
#
_cell.length_a   1.000
_cell.length_b   1.000
_cell.length_c   1.000
_cell.angle_alpha   90.00
_cell.angle_beta   90.00
_cell.angle_gamma   90.00
#
_symmetry.space_group_name_H-M   'P 1'
#
loop_
_entity.id
_entity.type
_entity.pdbx_description
1 polymer ?
#
loop_
_entity_poly.entity_id
_entity_poly.type
_entity_poly.pdbx_seq_one_letter_code
_entity_poly.pdbx_strand_id
1 'polypeptide(L)'
;MKYIIVLGDGMADEPIEALENKTPLQAVSKPAIDWVAAHGRSGMLATVPAGFAPGSEIANLSVLGYDVPKVFEGRGSLEAASMGVKIEDGEMAMRCNLITIEDGKIKNHSAGHISNAEAAELIAFLQ
;
A
#
# COMPACT_ATOMS: atom_id res chain seq x y z
N MET A 1 -18.73 -2.57 -21.90
CA MET A 1 -17.79 -1.45 -21.65
C MET A 1 -16.62 -1.99 -20.84
N LYS A 2 -15.40 -1.56 -21.12
CA LYS A 2 -14.19 -1.99 -20.36
C LYS A 2 -13.65 -0.78 -19.62
N TYR A 3 -13.24 -0.97 -18.37
CA TYR A 3 -12.60 0.06 -17.54
C TYR A 3 -11.17 -0.38 -17.27
N ILE A 4 -10.24 0.55 -17.32
CA ILE A 4 -8.83 0.33 -17.00
C ILE A 4 -8.43 1.39 -15.99
N ILE A 5 -7.92 0.96 -14.84
CA ILE A 5 -7.35 1.82 -13.81
C ILE A 5 -5.84 1.63 -13.87
N VAL A 6 -5.09 2.72 -14.12
CA VAL A 6 -3.64 2.73 -14.02
C VAL A 6 -3.28 3.52 -12.78
N LEU A 7 -2.81 2.84 -11.75
CA LEU A 7 -2.46 3.43 -10.46
C LEU A 7 -0.97 3.72 -10.41
N GLY A 8 -0.61 5.00 -10.35
CA GLY A 8 0.76 5.45 -10.08
C GLY A 8 0.93 5.66 -8.57
N ASP A 9 1.21 4.59 -7.83
CA ASP A 9 1.43 4.66 -6.40
C ASP A 9 2.78 5.31 -6.08
N GLY A 10 2.80 6.22 -5.09
CA GLY A 10 4.02 6.91 -4.66
C GLY A 10 4.61 7.90 -5.67
N MET A 11 3.86 8.34 -6.68
CA MET A 11 4.34 9.30 -7.70
C MET A 11 4.31 10.75 -7.26
N ALA A 12 3.46 11.10 -6.30
CA ALA A 12 3.36 12.47 -5.78
C ALA A 12 4.49 12.74 -4.78
N ASP A 13 5.12 13.88 -4.89
CA ASP A 13 6.18 14.31 -3.99
C ASP A 13 6.27 15.84 -3.97
N GLU A 14 7.02 16.37 -3.01
CA GLU A 14 7.32 17.80 -2.90
C GLU A 14 8.41 18.21 -3.90
N PRO A 15 8.50 19.52 -4.22
CA PRO A 15 9.58 20.06 -5.03
C PRO A 15 10.95 19.81 -4.41
N ILE A 16 11.91 19.35 -5.20
CA ILE A 16 13.27 19.00 -4.77
C ILE A 16 14.26 20.03 -5.33
N GLU A 17 15.10 20.61 -4.48
CA GLU A 17 16.08 21.63 -4.88
C GLU A 17 17.02 21.13 -5.98
N ALA A 18 17.52 19.89 -5.87
CA ALA A 18 18.37 19.25 -6.88
C ALA A 18 17.69 19.06 -8.25
N LEU A 19 16.37 19.18 -8.32
CA LEU A 19 15.56 19.15 -9.53
C LEU A 19 15.05 20.55 -9.93
N GLU A 20 15.79 21.59 -9.60
CA GLU A 20 15.40 22.98 -9.87
C GLU A 20 14.04 23.36 -9.25
N ASN A 21 13.77 22.89 -8.03
CA ASN A 21 12.48 23.06 -7.35
C ASN A 21 11.28 22.49 -8.12
N LYS A 22 11.51 21.45 -8.90
CA LYS A 22 10.45 20.66 -9.55
C LYS A 22 10.15 19.41 -8.75
N THR A 23 8.91 18.95 -8.81
CA THR A 23 8.58 17.60 -8.33
C THR A 23 9.18 16.54 -9.27
N PRO A 24 9.40 15.29 -8.82
CA PRO A 24 9.85 14.21 -9.70
C PRO A 24 8.97 14.05 -10.96
N LEU A 25 7.65 14.19 -10.81
CA LEU A 25 6.72 14.16 -11.95
C LEU A 25 6.92 15.31 -12.93
N GLN A 26 7.30 16.49 -12.47
CA GLN A 26 7.59 17.63 -13.34
C GLN A 26 8.94 17.49 -14.06
N ALA A 27 9.90 16.81 -13.42
CA ALA A 27 11.26 16.67 -13.93
C ALA A 27 11.40 15.54 -14.96
N VAL A 28 10.59 14.46 -14.86
CA VAL A 28 10.70 13.29 -15.72
C VAL A 28 9.95 13.47 -17.04
N SER A 29 10.52 12.92 -18.14
CA SER A 29 9.81 12.82 -19.41
C SER A 29 8.74 11.73 -19.35
N LYS A 30 7.47 12.09 -19.53
CA LYS A 30 6.32 11.19 -19.40
C LYS A 30 5.23 11.47 -20.44
N PRO A 31 5.57 11.41 -21.74
CA PRO A 31 4.71 11.90 -22.81
C PRO A 31 3.32 11.23 -22.84
N ALA A 32 3.20 9.96 -22.47
CA ALA A 32 1.91 9.27 -22.42
C ALA A 32 1.02 9.81 -21.29
N ILE A 33 1.58 10.06 -20.10
CA ILE A 33 0.85 10.65 -18.98
C ILE A 33 0.43 12.08 -19.32
N ASP A 34 1.34 12.86 -19.89
CA ASP A 34 1.07 14.24 -20.31
C ASP A 34 -0.04 14.30 -21.37
N TRP A 35 -0.03 13.36 -22.31
CA TRP A 35 -1.08 13.26 -23.31
C TRP A 35 -2.45 12.97 -22.68
N VAL A 36 -2.52 12.00 -21.77
CA VAL A 36 -3.77 11.66 -21.04
C VAL A 36 -4.25 12.86 -20.22
N ALA A 37 -3.36 13.53 -19.52
CA ALA A 37 -3.71 14.72 -18.74
C ALA A 37 -4.25 15.88 -19.61
N ALA A 38 -3.66 16.09 -20.78
CA ALA A 38 -4.09 17.15 -21.70
C ALA A 38 -5.42 16.87 -22.42
N HIS A 39 -5.77 15.59 -22.64
CA HIS A 39 -6.97 15.19 -23.39
C HIS A 39 -8.07 14.61 -22.52
N GLY A 40 -7.77 14.32 -21.26
CA GLY A 40 -8.71 13.79 -20.27
C GLY A 40 -9.34 14.86 -19.39
N ARG A 41 -9.86 14.42 -18.27
CA ARG A 41 -10.34 15.29 -17.18
C ARG A 41 -9.51 15.00 -15.94
N SER A 42 -8.99 16.03 -15.32
CA SER A 42 -8.21 15.95 -14.09
C SER A 42 -9.05 16.41 -12.90
N GLY A 43 -8.75 15.87 -11.73
CA GLY A 43 -9.41 16.24 -10.49
C GLY A 43 -8.62 15.75 -9.29
N MET A 44 -9.11 16.09 -8.11
CA MET A 44 -8.56 15.60 -6.83
C MET A 44 -9.51 14.57 -6.22
N LEU A 45 -8.94 13.48 -5.72
CA LEU A 45 -9.66 12.43 -5.01
C LEU A 45 -9.08 12.31 -3.60
N ALA A 46 -9.93 12.41 -2.57
CA ALA A 46 -9.54 12.09 -1.19
C ALA A 46 -9.51 10.56 -1.04
N THR A 47 -8.32 9.98 -1.16
CA THR A 47 -8.13 8.52 -1.11
C THR A 47 -8.06 7.96 0.30
N VAL A 48 -7.80 8.81 1.30
CA VAL A 48 -7.75 8.42 2.72
C VAL A 48 -8.87 9.15 3.46
N PRO A 49 -9.95 8.46 3.85
CA PRO A 49 -11.03 9.08 4.62
C PRO A 49 -10.56 9.58 5.99
N ALA A 50 -11.27 10.58 6.53
CA ALA A 50 -10.98 11.12 7.86
C ALA A 50 -11.02 10.01 8.93
N GLY A 51 -10.02 10.01 9.81
CA GLY A 51 -9.89 9.02 10.89
C GLY A 51 -9.08 7.77 10.53
N PHE A 52 -8.69 7.62 9.27
CA PHE A 52 -7.83 6.52 8.84
C PHE A 52 -6.37 6.96 8.71
N ALA A 53 -5.46 6.06 9.07
CA ALA A 53 -4.03 6.26 8.81
C ALA A 53 -3.74 6.11 7.31
N PRO A 54 -2.80 6.88 6.74
CA PRO A 54 -2.39 6.71 5.35
C PRO A 54 -1.83 5.31 5.11
N GLY A 55 -2.36 4.63 4.08
CA GLY A 55 -1.93 3.31 3.68
C GLY A 55 -2.47 2.95 2.30
N SER A 56 -1.69 2.18 1.53
CA SER A 56 -2.07 1.78 0.16
C SER A 56 -3.36 0.95 0.16
N GLU A 57 -3.58 0.13 1.18
CA GLU A 57 -4.79 -0.67 1.35
C GLU A 57 -6.05 0.19 1.42
N ILE A 58 -5.99 1.30 2.16
CA ILE A 58 -7.11 2.24 2.30
C ILE A 58 -7.31 3.04 1.01
N ALA A 59 -6.21 3.57 0.47
CA ALA A 59 -6.25 4.37 -0.74
C ALA A 59 -6.77 3.56 -1.94
N ASN A 60 -6.33 2.30 -2.09
CA ASN A 60 -6.78 1.43 -3.18
C ASN A 60 -8.26 1.09 -3.07
N LEU A 61 -8.78 0.82 -1.88
CA LEU A 61 -10.22 0.61 -1.67
C LEU A 61 -11.02 1.85 -2.08
N SER A 62 -10.56 3.04 -1.70
CA SER A 62 -11.20 4.31 -2.09
C SER A 62 -11.17 4.52 -3.60
N VAL A 63 -10.04 4.28 -4.27
CA VAL A 63 -9.90 4.40 -5.73
C VAL A 63 -10.84 3.43 -6.46
N LEU A 64 -11.04 2.23 -5.91
CA LEU A 64 -11.97 1.24 -6.45
C LEU A 64 -13.44 1.53 -6.12
N GLY A 65 -13.73 2.56 -5.34
CA GLY A 65 -15.08 3.01 -5.04
C GLY A 65 -15.74 2.32 -3.84
N TYR A 66 -14.96 1.64 -3.00
CA TYR A 66 -15.48 1.06 -1.77
C TYR A 66 -15.69 2.13 -0.69
N ASP A 67 -16.73 1.97 0.12
CA ASP A 67 -16.97 2.76 1.32
C ASP A 67 -16.05 2.25 2.44
N VAL A 68 -14.83 2.78 2.48
CA VAL A 68 -13.77 2.31 3.40
C VAL A 68 -14.24 2.22 4.86
N PRO A 69 -14.93 3.21 5.43
CA PRO A 69 -15.46 3.12 6.80
C PRO A 69 -16.36 1.91 7.06
N LYS A 70 -17.00 1.38 6.03
CA LYS A 70 -17.91 0.21 6.18
C LYS A 70 -17.24 -1.12 5.91
N VAL A 71 -16.20 -1.14 5.07
CA VAL A 71 -15.66 -2.41 4.57
C VAL A 71 -14.25 -2.72 5.07
N PHE A 72 -13.55 -1.74 5.63
CA PHE A 72 -12.17 -1.95 6.06
C PHE A 72 -12.11 -2.47 7.49
N GLU A 73 -11.77 -3.74 7.64
CA GLU A 73 -11.60 -4.45 8.91
C GLU A 73 -10.13 -4.65 9.30
N GLY A 74 -9.22 -4.02 8.56
CA GLY A 74 -7.80 -4.13 8.81
C GLY A 74 -7.05 -4.82 7.67
N ARG A 75 -5.73 -4.63 7.66
CA ARG A 75 -4.85 -5.16 6.62
C ARG A 75 -4.75 -6.69 6.65
N GLY A 76 -4.88 -7.29 7.83
CA GLY A 76 -4.85 -8.75 8.00
C GLY A 76 -5.90 -9.46 7.18
N SER A 77 -7.14 -8.97 7.19
CA SER A 77 -8.26 -9.54 6.43
C SER A 77 -8.03 -9.45 4.92
N LEU A 78 -7.52 -8.32 4.42
CA LEU A 78 -7.21 -8.14 3.01
C LEU A 78 -6.08 -9.06 2.53
N GLU A 79 -5.02 -9.21 3.32
CA GLU A 79 -3.90 -10.10 3.00
C GLU A 79 -4.35 -11.57 3.05
N ALA A 80 -5.14 -11.97 4.04
CA ALA A 80 -5.72 -13.31 4.12
C ALA A 80 -6.56 -13.63 2.88
N ALA A 81 -7.46 -12.73 2.48
CA ALA A 81 -8.27 -12.89 1.27
C ALA A 81 -7.42 -13.00 0.01
N SER A 82 -6.36 -12.18 -0.12
CA SER A 82 -5.41 -12.23 -1.24
C SER A 82 -4.66 -13.56 -1.34
N MET A 83 -4.39 -14.20 -0.20
CA MET A 83 -3.71 -15.50 -0.13
C MET A 83 -4.69 -16.69 -0.22
N GLY A 84 -5.99 -16.43 -0.34
CA GLY A 84 -7.03 -17.46 -0.38
C GLY A 84 -7.29 -18.12 0.98
N VAL A 85 -6.86 -17.50 2.07
CA VAL A 85 -7.17 -17.95 3.44
C VAL A 85 -8.62 -17.58 3.75
N LYS A 86 -9.42 -18.60 4.08
CA LYS A 86 -10.79 -18.37 4.54
C LYS A 86 -10.77 -17.92 5.99
N ILE A 87 -11.61 -16.95 6.29
CA ILE A 87 -11.88 -16.47 7.65
C ILE A 87 -13.35 -16.77 7.90
N GLU A 88 -13.64 -17.57 8.90
CA GLU A 88 -15.01 -17.92 9.27
C GLU A 88 -15.61 -16.86 10.20
N ASP A 89 -16.94 -16.88 10.38
CA ASP A 89 -17.64 -15.95 11.25
C ASP A 89 -17.11 -16.04 12.70
N GLY A 90 -16.66 -14.92 13.23
CA GLY A 90 -16.07 -14.81 14.56
C GLY A 90 -14.56 -15.04 14.62
N GLU A 91 -13.91 -15.35 13.53
CA GLU A 91 -12.46 -15.44 13.45
C GLU A 91 -11.82 -14.09 13.13
N MET A 92 -10.56 -13.95 13.49
CA MET A 92 -9.77 -12.74 13.24
C MET A 92 -8.49 -13.09 12.48
N ALA A 93 -8.24 -12.41 11.37
CA ALA A 93 -6.96 -12.47 10.69
C ALA A 93 -5.99 -11.45 11.28
N MET A 94 -4.84 -11.92 11.74
CA MET A 94 -3.75 -11.09 12.22
C MET A 94 -2.54 -11.19 11.31
N ARG A 95 -1.95 -10.03 11.02
CA ARG A 95 -0.66 -9.99 10.32
C ARG A 95 0.48 -10.21 11.32
N CYS A 96 1.39 -11.11 10.98
CA CYS A 96 2.62 -11.34 11.71
C CYS A 96 3.81 -10.82 10.91
N ASN A 97 4.70 -10.05 11.55
CA ASN A 97 5.95 -9.61 10.95
C ASN A 97 7.14 -10.17 11.73
N LEU A 98 8.13 -10.69 11.01
CA LEU A 98 9.42 -11.00 11.58
C LEU A 98 10.24 -9.71 11.70
N ILE A 99 10.81 -9.48 12.88
CA ILE A 99 11.60 -8.29 13.19
C ILE A 99 12.92 -8.68 13.85
N THR A 100 13.92 -7.82 13.77
CA THR A 100 15.14 -7.95 14.57
C THR A 100 15.06 -7.06 15.80
N ILE A 101 15.33 -7.64 16.97
CA ILE A 101 15.43 -6.92 18.24
C ILE A 101 16.88 -6.93 18.71
N GLU A 102 17.38 -5.78 19.14
CA GLU A 102 18.69 -5.62 19.78
C GLU A 102 18.52 -4.66 20.97
N ASP A 103 19.05 -5.01 22.11
CA ASP A 103 18.95 -4.23 23.37
C ASP A 103 17.51 -3.81 23.71
N GLY A 104 16.54 -4.71 23.50
CA GLY A 104 15.13 -4.47 23.78
C GLY A 104 14.42 -3.49 22.83
N LYS A 105 15.06 -3.11 21.73
CA LYS A 105 14.50 -2.21 20.72
C LYS A 105 14.42 -2.87 19.36
N ILE A 106 13.44 -2.45 18.55
CA ILE A 106 13.36 -2.89 17.16
C ILE A 106 14.55 -2.29 16.38
N LYS A 107 15.48 -3.15 15.98
CA LYS A 107 16.62 -2.79 15.15
C LYS A 107 16.25 -2.76 13.66
N ASN A 108 15.45 -3.72 13.24
CA ASN A 108 15.01 -3.83 11.84
C ASN A 108 13.59 -4.40 11.77
N HIS A 109 12.71 -3.68 11.10
CA HIS A 109 11.28 -4.01 10.99
C HIS A 109 10.96 -5.12 10.00
N SER A 110 11.93 -5.56 9.20
CA SER A 110 11.80 -6.63 8.20
C SER A 110 12.83 -7.76 8.42
N ALA A 111 13.31 -7.93 9.65
CA ALA A 111 14.31 -8.95 10.02
C ALA A 111 15.55 -8.97 9.09
N GLY A 112 16.02 -7.78 8.63
CA GLY A 112 17.15 -7.67 7.72
C GLY A 112 16.87 -8.18 6.31
N HIS A 113 15.59 -8.19 5.88
CA HIS A 113 15.14 -8.77 4.62
C HIS A 113 15.38 -10.29 4.54
N ILE A 114 15.08 -11.00 5.66
CA ILE A 114 15.12 -12.46 5.74
C ILE A 114 14.42 -13.10 4.53
N SER A 115 15.00 -14.16 4.01
CA SER A 115 14.41 -14.89 2.87
C SER A 115 13.11 -15.61 3.26
N ASN A 116 12.24 -15.87 2.28
CA ASN A 116 11.02 -16.63 2.51
C ASN A 116 11.29 -18.05 3.02
N ALA A 117 12.40 -18.66 2.61
CA ALA A 117 12.78 -20.01 3.07
C ALA A 117 13.12 -20.01 4.57
N GLU A 118 13.97 -19.09 5.01
CA GLU A 118 14.32 -18.94 6.43
C GLU A 118 13.12 -18.51 7.28
N ALA A 119 12.29 -17.58 6.75
CA ALA A 119 11.08 -17.15 7.42
C ALA A 119 10.08 -18.31 7.63
N ALA A 120 9.95 -19.20 6.64
CA ALA A 120 9.05 -20.35 6.73
C ALA A 120 9.44 -21.30 7.88
N GLU A 121 10.74 -21.51 8.12
CA GLU A 121 11.20 -22.34 9.25
C GLU A 121 10.82 -21.72 10.59
N LEU A 122 10.96 -20.39 10.73
CA LEU A 122 10.59 -19.67 11.94
C LEU A 122 9.07 -19.68 12.18
N ILE A 123 8.28 -19.51 11.12
CA ILE A 123 6.81 -19.53 11.24
C ILE A 123 6.31 -20.95 11.55
N ALA A 124 6.91 -22.00 10.97
CA ALA A 124 6.56 -23.39 11.28
C ALA A 124 6.81 -23.74 12.77
N PHE A 125 7.77 -23.10 13.40
CA PHE A 125 8.03 -23.27 14.84
C PHE A 125 6.91 -22.69 15.72
N LEU A 126 6.12 -21.74 15.21
CA LEU A 126 5.03 -21.09 15.95
C LEU A 126 3.68 -21.82 15.82
N GLN A 127 3.57 -22.76 14.91
CA GLN A 127 2.40 -23.61 14.70
C GLN A 127 2.44 -24.86 15.59
#